data_8cd5aad7637e5c6a189614bd7ce8fac6
#
_entry.id   8cd5aad7637e5c6a189614bd7ce8fac6
#
_cell.length_a   1.000
_cell.length_b   1.000
_cell.length_c   1.000
_cell.angle_alpha   90.00
_cell.angle_beta   90.00
_cell.angle_gamma   90.00
#
_symmetry.space_group_name_H-M   'P 1'
#
loop_
_entity.id
_entity.type
_entity.pdbx_description
1 polymer ?
#
loop_
_entity_poly.entity_id
_entity_poly.type
_entity_poly.pdbx_seq_one_letter_code
_entity_poly.pdbx_strand_id
1 'polypeptide(L)'
;MIKGKQSIAFEVSPYLEESASVVGKKEGEGPLGGMFDMVAEEDLFGENTWEEAESTMQKEACLLALGKAHLAPESIRYLFGGDLLRQGVATSMGVETLQIPMFGLYGACSTSGEALALASMSVAAGYGERMLAVTSSHFGSAEKEFRFPLGYANQRPLSAHWTVTGSGAFIVGKNRSHVRITGVTVGKIVDYGLKDSQNMGCLLYTSDAADDLIGV
;
A
#
# COMPACT_ATOMS: atom_id res chain seq x y z
N MET A 1 14.59 15.55 13.12
CA MET A 1 14.31 15.95 14.54
C MET A 1 13.15 15.14 15.11
N ILE A 2 13.26 14.67 16.34
CA ILE A 2 12.14 14.02 17.06
C ILE A 2 11.17 15.11 17.50
N LYS A 3 9.87 14.92 17.26
CA LYS A 3 8.79 15.80 17.72
C LYS A 3 7.80 15.01 18.56
N GLY A 4 7.73 15.31 19.84
CA GLY A 4 6.92 14.56 20.80
C GLY A 4 7.39 13.10 20.91
N LYS A 5 6.44 12.18 21.11
CA LYS A 5 6.74 10.74 21.29
C LYS A 5 6.59 9.91 20.02
N GLN A 6 5.86 10.40 19.02
CA GLN A 6 5.40 9.61 17.88
C GLN A 6 5.88 10.16 16.53
N SER A 7 6.30 11.42 16.47
CA SER A 7 6.58 12.07 15.19
C SER A 7 8.08 12.33 15.00
N ILE A 8 8.49 12.20 13.74
CA ILE A 8 9.83 12.51 13.27
C ILE A 8 9.68 13.55 12.16
N ALA A 9 10.27 14.72 12.30
CA ALA A 9 10.42 15.67 11.20
C ALA A 9 11.79 15.47 10.56
N PHE A 10 11.80 15.35 9.23
CA PHE A 10 13.04 15.14 8.49
C PHE A 10 13.82 16.46 8.36
N GLU A 11 15.12 16.41 8.60
CA GLU A 11 16.03 17.53 8.33
C GLU A 11 16.30 17.64 6.83
N VAL A 12 16.52 16.49 6.19
CA VAL A 12 16.59 16.35 4.74
C VAL A 12 15.34 15.60 4.31
N SER A 13 14.39 16.35 3.79
CA SER A 13 13.11 15.77 3.35
C SER A 13 13.27 14.97 2.07
N PRO A 14 12.84 13.72 2.04
CA PRO A 14 12.69 12.98 0.80
C PRO A 14 11.49 13.47 -0.02
N TYR A 15 11.40 12.99 -1.24
CA TYR A 15 10.32 13.31 -2.17
C TYR A 15 9.69 12.04 -2.69
N LEU A 16 8.41 12.11 -3.01
CA LEU A 16 7.76 11.12 -3.83
C LEU A 16 8.13 11.41 -5.28
N GLU A 17 9.11 10.69 -5.83
CA GLU A 17 9.63 10.96 -7.18
C GLU A 17 8.64 10.52 -8.25
N GLU A 18 7.97 9.38 -8.05
CA GLU A 18 6.96 8.85 -8.96
C GLU A 18 6.03 7.88 -8.22
N SER A 19 4.87 7.61 -8.80
CA SER A 19 3.91 6.63 -8.31
C SER A 19 3.16 5.96 -9.46
N ALA A 20 2.63 4.78 -9.21
CA ALA A 20 1.73 4.09 -10.12
C ALA A 20 0.61 3.39 -9.36
N SER A 21 -0.54 3.30 -10.02
CA SER A 21 -1.73 2.64 -9.53
C SER A 21 -2.27 1.65 -10.56
N VAL A 22 -2.46 0.41 -10.12
CA VAL A 22 -3.07 -0.66 -10.93
C VAL A 22 -4.28 -1.15 -10.18
N VAL A 23 -5.43 -1.23 -10.82
CA VAL A 23 -6.69 -1.60 -10.17
C VAL A 23 -7.47 -2.63 -10.96
N GLY A 24 -8.41 -3.30 -10.28
CA GLY A 24 -9.35 -4.21 -10.88
C GLY A 24 -10.42 -3.49 -11.72
N LYS A 25 -11.16 -4.28 -12.49
CA LYS A 25 -12.24 -3.79 -13.36
C LYS A 25 -13.28 -2.98 -12.59
N LYS A 26 -13.72 -3.47 -11.44
CA LYS A 26 -14.74 -2.83 -10.62
C LYS A 26 -14.33 -1.43 -10.15
N GLU A 27 -13.10 -1.26 -9.77
CA GLU A 27 -12.53 0.03 -9.36
C GLU A 27 -12.46 0.99 -10.54
N GLY A 28 -12.16 0.48 -11.74
CA GLY A 28 -12.18 1.24 -12.99
C GLY A 28 -13.57 1.75 -13.39
N GLU A 29 -14.64 1.05 -13.00
CA GLU A 29 -16.02 1.47 -13.20
C GLU A 29 -16.48 2.56 -12.21
N GLY A 30 -15.69 2.80 -11.17
CA GLY A 30 -15.96 3.79 -10.14
C GLY A 30 -15.67 5.24 -10.58
N PRO A 31 -16.01 6.22 -9.71
CA PRO A 31 -15.86 7.65 -10.05
C PRO A 31 -14.39 8.07 -10.25
N LEU A 32 -13.43 7.31 -9.77
CA LEU A 32 -11.99 7.56 -9.94
C LEU A 32 -11.38 6.74 -11.06
N GLY A 33 -12.16 5.97 -11.81
CA GLY A 33 -11.67 5.03 -12.83
C GLY A 33 -10.71 5.64 -13.85
N GLY A 34 -10.97 6.87 -14.28
CA GLY A 34 -10.10 7.59 -15.23
C GLY A 34 -8.81 8.18 -14.62
N MET A 35 -8.58 8.01 -13.32
CA MET A 35 -7.40 8.53 -12.61
C MET A 35 -6.35 7.46 -12.35
N PHE A 36 -6.69 6.18 -12.50
CA PHE A 36 -5.73 5.09 -12.32
C PHE A 36 -4.83 4.94 -13.55
N ASP A 37 -3.58 4.59 -13.33
CA ASP A 37 -2.61 4.40 -14.40
C ASP A 37 -2.93 3.17 -15.25
N MET A 38 -3.47 2.12 -14.62
CA MET A 38 -3.90 0.90 -15.29
C MET A 38 -5.15 0.32 -14.64
N VAL A 39 -6.12 -0.04 -15.47
CA VAL A 39 -7.33 -0.77 -15.07
C VAL A 39 -7.32 -2.12 -15.77
N ALA A 40 -7.43 -3.20 -15.00
CA ALA A 40 -7.49 -4.55 -15.57
C ALA A 40 -8.81 -4.80 -16.31
N GLU A 41 -8.75 -5.57 -17.38
CA GLU A 41 -9.95 -6.00 -18.12
C GLU A 41 -10.74 -7.08 -17.36
N GLU A 42 -10.03 -7.88 -16.55
CA GLU A 42 -10.58 -8.95 -15.73
C GLU A 42 -9.91 -9.04 -14.36
N ASP A 43 -10.59 -9.58 -13.37
CA ASP A 43 -10.12 -9.62 -11.99
C ASP A 43 -8.99 -10.64 -11.75
N LEU A 44 -8.79 -11.60 -12.66
CA LEU A 44 -7.72 -12.59 -12.56
C LEU A 44 -6.38 -12.12 -13.17
N PHE A 45 -6.34 -11.00 -13.85
CA PHE A 45 -5.12 -10.47 -14.49
C PHE A 45 -4.42 -11.50 -15.42
N GLY A 46 -5.20 -12.40 -16.04
CA GLY A 46 -4.69 -13.48 -16.87
C GLY A 46 -4.15 -14.69 -16.12
N GLU A 47 -4.26 -14.72 -14.80
CA GLU A 47 -3.76 -15.78 -13.93
C GLU A 47 -4.83 -16.83 -13.61
N ASN A 48 -4.44 -17.91 -12.92
CA ASN A 48 -5.35 -19.01 -12.59
C ASN A 48 -5.95 -18.91 -11.19
N THR A 49 -5.34 -18.16 -10.29
CA THR A 49 -5.75 -17.99 -8.89
C THR A 49 -5.79 -16.51 -8.50
N TRP A 50 -6.57 -16.18 -7.47
CA TRP A 50 -6.65 -14.83 -6.93
C TRP A 50 -5.32 -14.36 -6.33
N GLU A 51 -4.57 -15.27 -5.75
CA GLU A 51 -3.27 -15.03 -5.16
C GLU A 51 -2.21 -14.66 -6.23
N GLU A 52 -2.21 -15.39 -7.34
CA GLU A 52 -1.37 -15.07 -8.51
C GLU A 52 -1.79 -13.74 -9.15
N ALA A 53 -3.10 -13.49 -9.27
CA ALA A 53 -3.63 -12.23 -9.77
C ALA A 53 -3.14 -11.03 -8.95
N GLU A 54 -3.18 -11.13 -7.61
CA GLU A 54 -2.67 -10.07 -6.73
C GLU A 54 -1.15 -9.89 -6.88
N SER A 55 -0.40 -10.97 -7.01
CA SER A 55 1.05 -10.93 -7.27
C SER A 55 1.37 -10.21 -8.58
N THR A 56 0.66 -10.56 -9.65
CA THR A 56 0.83 -9.92 -10.97
C THR A 56 0.46 -8.44 -10.93
N MET A 57 -0.66 -8.10 -10.31
CA MET A 57 -1.07 -6.70 -10.14
C MET A 57 -0.02 -5.87 -9.39
N GLN A 58 0.58 -6.42 -8.34
CA GLN A 58 1.62 -5.74 -7.57
C GLN A 58 2.91 -5.57 -8.38
N LYS A 59 3.30 -6.59 -9.13
CA LYS A 59 4.43 -6.53 -10.06
C LYS A 59 4.23 -5.44 -11.12
N GLU A 60 3.05 -5.40 -11.74
CA GLU A 60 2.73 -4.38 -12.76
C GLU A 60 2.77 -2.96 -12.18
N ALA A 61 2.27 -2.75 -10.96
CA ALA A 61 2.38 -1.45 -10.29
C ALA A 61 3.85 -1.02 -10.10
N CYS A 62 4.72 -1.93 -9.67
CA CYS A 62 6.14 -1.65 -9.53
C CYS A 62 6.81 -1.33 -10.88
N LEU A 63 6.56 -2.14 -11.90
CA LEU A 63 7.13 -1.94 -13.25
C LEU A 63 6.65 -0.63 -13.86
N LEU A 64 5.37 -0.30 -13.67
CA LEU A 64 4.80 0.94 -14.18
C LEU A 64 5.40 2.17 -13.48
N ALA A 65 5.56 2.13 -12.15
CA ALA A 65 6.22 3.21 -11.40
C ALA A 65 7.67 3.40 -11.86
N LEU A 66 8.43 2.32 -12.01
CA LEU A 66 9.80 2.36 -12.51
C LEU A 66 9.86 2.87 -13.95
N GLY A 67 8.95 2.41 -14.82
CA GLY A 67 8.85 2.86 -16.21
C GLY A 67 8.55 4.36 -16.33
N LYS A 68 7.59 4.87 -15.57
CA LYS A 68 7.25 6.31 -15.51
C LYS A 68 8.43 7.16 -15.01
N ALA A 69 9.19 6.63 -14.05
CA ALA A 69 10.38 7.30 -13.54
C ALA A 69 11.62 7.14 -14.43
N HIS A 70 11.55 6.35 -15.49
CA HIS A 70 12.69 5.97 -16.33
C HIS A 70 13.85 5.35 -15.53
N LEU A 71 13.52 4.50 -14.56
CA LEU A 71 14.46 3.86 -13.66
C LEU A 71 14.53 2.35 -13.90
N ALA A 72 15.72 1.78 -13.78
CA ALA A 72 15.90 0.33 -13.69
C ALA A 72 15.78 -0.14 -12.23
N PRO A 73 15.35 -1.41 -11.98
CA PRO A 73 15.21 -1.94 -10.64
C PRO A 73 16.47 -1.82 -9.77
N GLU A 74 17.66 -1.92 -10.37
CA GLU A 74 18.95 -1.82 -9.71
C GLU A 74 19.24 -0.43 -9.12
N SER A 75 18.49 0.59 -9.53
CA SER A 75 18.58 1.94 -8.98
C SER A 75 17.86 2.08 -7.64
N ILE A 76 17.06 1.08 -7.27
CA ILE A 76 16.31 1.03 -6.01
C ILE A 76 17.13 0.26 -4.97
N ARG A 77 17.37 0.89 -3.81
CA ARG A 77 18.18 0.26 -2.76
C ARG A 77 17.42 -0.82 -2.00
N TYR A 78 16.19 -0.51 -1.58
CA TYR A 78 15.31 -1.43 -0.86
C TYR A 78 13.87 -1.26 -1.34
N LEU A 79 13.13 -2.36 -1.28
CA LEU A 79 11.69 -2.40 -1.44
C LEU A 79 11.04 -2.64 -0.06
N PHE A 80 10.02 -1.85 0.25
CA PHE A 80 9.14 -2.03 1.41
C PHE A 80 7.77 -2.42 0.87
N GLY A 81 7.33 -3.64 1.12
CA GLY A 81 6.11 -4.12 0.51
C GLY A 81 5.30 -5.06 1.39
N GLY A 82 4.00 -5.11 1.12
CA GLY A 82 3.08 -6.00 1.79
C GLY A 82 1.72 -6.06 1.11
N ASP A 83 0.93 -7.03 1.54
CA ASP A 83 -0.41 -7.31 1.05
C ASP A 83 -1.31 -7.74 2.20
N LEU A 84 -2.57 -8.04 1.92
CA LEU A 84 -3.52 -8.53 2.92
C LEU A 84 -3.47 -10.05 3.13
N LEU A 85 -2.74 -10.78 2.30
CA LEU A 85 -2.57 -12.22 2.47
C LEU A 85 -1.61 -12.53 3.61
N ARG A 86 -1.81 -13.69 4.25
CA ARG A 86 -0.94 -14.15 5.33
C ARG A 86 0.50 -14.23 4.83
N GLN A 87 1.39 -13.68 5.66
CA GLN A 87 2.83 -13.73 5.47
C GLN A 87 3.38 -13.05 4.20
N GLY A 88 2.58 -12.16 3.58
CA GLY A 88 3.03 -11.43 2.42
C GLY A 88 3.31 -12.30 1.19
N VAL A 89 2.45 -13.28 0.94
CA VAL A 89 2.64 -14.24 -0.16
C VAL A 89 2.57 -13.56 -1.50
N ALA A 90 1.56 -12.72 -1.73
CA ALA A 90 1.40 -12.01 -3.00
C ALA A 90 2.59 -11.09 -3.28
N THR A 91 3.06 -10.36 -2.26
CA THR A 91 4.23 -9.50 -2.37
C THR A 91 5.49 -10.28 -2.71
N SER A 92 5.76 -11.36 -1.99
CA SER A 92 6.97 -12.15 -2.19
C SER A 92 7.07 -12.70 -3.61
N MET A 93 5.96 -13.21 -4.15
CA MET A 93 5.91 -13.72 -5.51
C MET A 93 5.88 -12.61 -6.57
N GLY A 94 5.16 -11.54 -6.30
CA GLY A 94 4.99 -10.42 -7.25
C GLY A 94 6.29 -9.66 -7.51
N VAL A 95 7.10 -9.44 -6.47
CA VAL A 95 8.33 -8.62 -6.60
C VAL A 95 9.61 -9.44 -6.82
N GLU A 96 9.52 -10.78 -6.80
CA GLU A 96 10.68 -11.67 -6.99
C GLU A 96 11.50 -11.31 -8.23
N THR A 97 10.83 -11.06 -9.34
CA THR A 97 11.50 -10.77 -10.62
C THR A 97 12.25 -9.44 -10.64
N LEU A 98 11.98 -8.54 -9.70
CA LEU A 98 12.67 -7.25 -9.61
C LEU A 98 14.06 -7.37 -8.98
N GLN A 99 14.31 -8.45 -8.24
CA GLN A 99 15.59 -8.73 -7.56
C GLN A 99 16.05 -7.58 -6.63
N ILE A 100 15.12 -6.79 -6.10
CA ILE A 100 15.39 -5.72 -5.14
C ILE A 100 15.35 -6.30 -3.73
N PRO A 101 16.35 -6.05 -2.87
CA PRO A 101 16.29 -6.45 -1.46
C PRO A 101 15.04 -5.90 -0.77
N MET A 102 14.25 -6.76 -0.13
CA MET A 102 12.91 -6.44 0.34
C MET A 102 12.76 -6.55 1.85
N PHE A 103 12.01 -5.61 2.42
CA PHE A 103 11.42 -5.72 3.76
C PHE A 103 9.92 -6.03 3.59
N GLY A 104 9.52 -7.24 3.99
CA GLY A 104 8.13 -7.65 4.01
C GLY A 104 7.39 -7.05 5.20
N LEU A 105 6.25 -6.40 4.94
CA LEU A 105 5.42 -5.73 5.93
C LEU A 105 4.06 -6.41 6.02
N TYR A 106 3.49 -6.44 7.20
CA TYR A 106 2.17 -7.00 7.41
C TYR A 106 1.39 -6.23 8.48
N GLY A 107 0.82 -5.12 8.10
CA GLY A 107 0.02 -4.22 8.93
C GLY A 107 -1.44 -4.07 8.45
N ALA A 108 -1.92 -4.99 7.60
CA ALA A 108 -3.24 -4.90 6.96
C ALA A 108 -3.46 -3.50 6.33
N CYS A 109 -4.50 -2.76 6.73
CA CYS A 109 -4.82 -1.44 6.16
C CYS A 109 -3.72 -0.38 6.40
N SER A 110 -2.84 -0.56 7.38
CA SER A 110 -1.75 0.37 7.67
C SER A 110 -0.47 0.11 6.84
N THR A 111 -0.40 -1.00 6.11
CA THR A 111 0.81 -1.42 5.39
C THR A 111 1.32 -0.36 4.41
N SER A 112 0.42 0.34 3.71
CA SER A 112 0.81 1.39 2.76
C SER A 112 1.48 2.57 3.45
N GLY A 113 0.90 3.06 4.56
CA GLY A 113 1.49 4.11 5.37
C GLY A 113 2.82 3.69 6.00
N GLU A 114 2.91 2.44 6.46
CA GLU A 114 4.14 1.86 7.02
C GLU A 114 5.25 1.77 5.96
N ALA A 115 4.94 1.27 4.76
CA ALA A 115 5.89 1.17 3.66
C ALA A 115 6.44 2.54 3.25
N LEU A 116 5.56 3.54 3.09
CA LEU A 116 5.95 4.91 2.79
C LEU A 116 6.77 5.54 3.92
N ALA A 117 6.40 5.30 5.17
CA ALA A 117 7.13 5.81 6.34
C ALA A 117 8.55 5.26 6.38
N LEU A 118 8.71 3.94 6.26
CA LEU A 118 10.02 3.27 6.28
C LEU A 118 10.88 3.66 5.08
N ALA A 119 10.31 3.74 3.88
CA ALA A 119 11.00 4.22 2.69
C ALA A 119 11.52 5.66 2.90
N SER A 120 10.67 6.54 3.42
CA SER A 120 11.02 7.95 3.68
C SER A 120 12.10 8.08 4.76
N MET A 121 11.98 7.34 5.85
CA MET A 121 12.98 7.31 6.91
C MET A 121 14.33 6.82 6.39
N SER A 122 14.32 5.78 5.54
CA SER A 122 15.55 5.21 4.97
C SER A 122 16.25 6.18 4.04
N VAL A 123 15.52 6.91 3.19
CA VAL A 123 16.08 7.96 2.32
C VAL A 123 16.62 9.13 3.16
N ALA A 124 15.83 9.61 4.13
CA ALA A 124 16.20 10.72 4.99
C ALA A 124 17.44 10.41 5.85
N ALA A 125 17.60 9.15 6.26
CA ALA A 125 18.79 8.67 7.01
C ALA A 125 20.02 8.43 6.11
N GLY A 126 19.88 8.50 4.79
CA GLY A 126 20.98 8.30 3.85
C GLY A 126 21.33 6.85 3.56
N TYR A 127 20.44 5.89 3.84
CA TYR A 127 20.68 4.47 3.57
C TYR A 127 20.54 4.08 2.09
N GLY A 128 20.10 4.99 1.26
CA GLY A 128 20.07 4.88 -0.20
C GLY A 128 19.49 6.14 -0.84
N GLU A 129 19.65 6.22 -2.14
CA GLU A 129 19.16 7.34 -2.94
C GLU A 129 17.65 7.20 -3.21
N ARG A 130 17.19 5.97 -3.45
CA ARG A 130 15.80 5.65 -3.76
C ARG A 130 15.36 4.37 -3.10
N MET A 131 14.10 4.37 -2.68
CA MET A 131 13.36 3.22 -2.14
C MET A 131 12.07 3.05 -2.90
N LEU A 132 11.60 1.81 -3.01
CA LEU A 132 10.31 1.48 -3.59
C LEU A 132 9.38 1.02 -2.46
N ALA A 133 8.21 1.63 -2.34
CA ALA A 133 7.13 1.18 -1.48
C ALA A 133 6.01 0.62 -2.33
N VAL A 134 5.49 -0.56 -2.03
CA VAL A 134 4.38 -1.17 -2.77
C VAL A 134 3.44 -1.90 -1.84
N THR A 135 2.16 -1.76 -2.08
CA THR A 135 1.13 -2.52 -1.36
C THR A 135 -0.01 -2.89 -2.29
N SER A 136 -0.68 -3.98 -1.96
CA SER A 136 -1.82 -4.46 -2.72
C SER A 136 -2.91 -5.02 -1.83
N SER A 137 -4.08 -5.15 -2.42
CA SER A 137 -5.16 -6.01 -1.97
C SER A 137 -5.93 -6.53 -3.17
N HIS A 138 -6.51 -7.71 -3.03
CA HIS A 138 -7.40 -8.28 -4.02
C HIS A 138 -8.65 -8.82 -3.32
N PHE A 139 -9.85 -8.51 -3.84
CA PHE A 139 -11.09 -8.88 -3.15
C PHE A 139 -11.20 -10.39 -2.92
N GLY A 140 -10.82 -11.22 -3.90
CA GLY A 140 -10.92 -12.67 -3.80
C GLY A 140 -9.94 -13.28 -2.79
N SER A 141 -8.69 -12.87 -2.81
CA SER A 141 -7.66 -13.34 -1.87
C SER A 141 -7.89 -12.83 -0.45
N ALA A 142 -8.18 -11.52 -0.31
CA ALA A 142 -8.41 -10.91 0.99
C ALA A 142 -9.69 -11.45 1.67
N GLU A 143 -10.75 -11.68 0.93
CA GLU A 143 -11.99 -12.19 1.51
C GLU A 143 -11.88 -13.64 2.00
N LYS A 144 -11.00 -14.44 1.41
CA LYS A 144 -10.65 -15.77 1.96
C LYS A 144 -10.04 -15.68 3.36
N GLU A 145 -9.32 -14.62 3.67
CA GLU A 145 -8.66 -14.43 4.96
C GLU A 145 -9.57 -13.81 6.02
N PHE A 146 -10.43 -12.86 5.64
CA PHE A 146 -11.20 -12.06 6.59
C PHE A 146 -12.66 -12.49 6.75
N ARG A 147 -13.20 -13.29 5.83
CA ARG A 147 -14.58 -13.78 5.92
C ARG A 147 -14.62 -15.21 6.41
N PHE A 148 -15.25 -15.39 7.53
CA PHE A 148 -15.48 -16.73 8.10
C PHE A 148 -16.98 -16.95 8.36
N PRO A 149 -17.50 -18.16 8.08
CA PRO A 149 -16.82 -19.27 7.38
C PRO A 149 -16.69 -18.99 5.86
N LEU A 150 -15.58 -19.41 5.29
CA LEU A 150 -15.27 -19.20 3.88
C LEU A 150 -16.36 -19.72 2.91
N GLY A 151 -17.00 -20.81 3.26
CA GLY A 151 -18.11 -21.39 2.49
C GLY A 151 -19.32 -20.47 2.30
N TYR A 152 -19.41 -19.40 3.09
CA TYR A 152 -20.47 -18.38 3.00
C TYR A 152 -19.99 -17.06 2.41
N ALA A 153 -18.78 -16.98 1.90
CA ALA A 153 -18.23 -15.75 1.33
C ALA A 153 -19.06 -15.18 0.19
N ASN A 154 -19.75 -16.04 -0.56
CA ASN A 154 -20.68 -15.66 -1.62
C ASN A 154 -22.05 -15.18 -1.09
N GLN A 155 -22.38 -15.37 0.17
CA GLN A 155 -23.59 -14.86 0.82
C GLN A 155 -23.38 -13.51 1.48
N ARG A 156 -22.68 -12.66 0.83
CA ARG A 156 -22.34 -11.34 1.30
C ARG A 156 -23.58 -10.47 1.47
N PRO A 157 -23.80 -9.83 2.64
CA PRO A 157 -24.88 -8.85 2.79
C PRO A 157 -24.67 -7.66 1.86
N LEU A 158 -25.73 -7.07 1.35
CA LEU A 158 -25.65 -5.89 0.49
C LEU A 158 -24.98 -4.68 1.18
N SER A 159 -25.05 -4.64 2.49
CA SER A 159 -24.40 -3.59 3.33
C SER A 159 -22.92 -3.85 3.60
N ALA A 160 -22.37 -5.00 3.22
CA ALA A 160 -20.95 -5.28 3.45
C ALA A 160 -20.07 -4.49 2.49
N HIS A 161 -18.98 -3.94 3.02
CA HIS A 161 -17.95 -3.29 2.21
C HIS A 161 -17.27 -4.28 1.28
N TRP A 162 -16.86 -3.79 0.13
CA TRP A 162 -16.10 -4.56 -0.85
C TRP A 162 -14.62 -4.31 -0.64
N THR A 163 -13.82 -5.35 -0.52
CA THR A 163 -12.37 -5.20 -0.50
C THR A 163 -11.90 -4.70 -1.86
N VAL A 164 -11.14 -3.63 -1.87
CA VAL A 164 -10.59 -3.04 -3.09
C VAL A 164 -9.61 -4.01 -3.75
N THR A 165 -9.70 -4.12 -5.07
CA THR A 165 -8.69 -4.78 -5.89
C THR A 165 -7.79 -3.71 -6.48
N GLY A 166 -6.59 -3.58 -5.92
CA GLY A 166 -5.68 -2.54 -6.34
C GLY A 166 -4.29 -2.70 -5.74
N SER A 167 -3.31 -2.15 -6.45
CA SER A 167 -1.93 -2.01 -6.01
C SER A 167 -1.45 -0.60 -6.27
N GLY A 168 -0.74 -0.05 -5.28
CA GLY A 168 -0.04 1.23 -5.39
C GLY A 168 1.45 1.06 -5.17
N ALA A 169 2.25 1.58 -6.09
CA ALA A 169 3.70 1.61 -5.98
C ALA A 169 4.21 3.05 -5.96
N PHE A 170 5.18 3.32 -5.09
CA PHE A 170 5.68 4.66 -4.82
C PHE A 170 7.22 4.66 -4.78
N ILE A 171 7.84 5.50 -5.58
CA ILE A 171 9.30 5.72 -5.57
C ILE A 171 9.59 6.91 -4.69
N VAL A 172 10.22 6.65 -3.55
CA VAL A 172 10.67 7.68 -2.61
C VAL A 172 12.16 7.89 -2.77
N GLY A 173 12.58 9.13 -3.00
CA GLY A 173 13.99 9.42 -3.25
C GLY A 173 14.39 10.82 -2.84
N LYS A 174 15.63 11.18 -3.19
CA LYS A 174 16.24 12.49 -2.88
C LYS A 174 15.96 13.56 -3.93
N ASN A 175 15.55 13.13 -5.15
CA ASN A 175 15.32 14.07 -6.24
C ASN A 175 14.05 14.87 -6.00
N ARG A 176 14.14 16.17 -6.20
CA ARG A 176 13.02 17.07 -6.00
C ARG A 176 11.86 16.76 -6.95
N SER A 177 10.67 16.61 -6.38
CA SER A 177 9.41 16.48 -7.09
C SER A 177 8.36 17.44 -6.52
N HIS A 178 7.12 17.34 -7.00
CA HIS A 178 6.00 18.14 -6.52
C HIS A 178 5.56 17.77 -5.09
N VAL A 179 5.82 16.54 -4.65
CA VAL A 179 5.40 16.03 -3.34
C VAL A 179 6.63 15.83 -2.46
N ARG A 180 6.74 16.65 -1.41
CA ARG A 180 7.81 16.56 -0.41
C ARG A 180 7.28 15.90 0.86
N ILE A 181 7.98 14.90 1.36
CA ILE A 181 7.64 14.21 2.60
C ILE A 181 8.43 14.86 3.74
N THR A 182 7.75 15.61 4.60
CA THR A 182 8.40 16.43 5.63
C THR A 182 8.62 15.69 6.94
N GLY A 183 7.90 14.61 7.17
CA GLY A 183 8.00 13.84 8.40
C GLY A 183 7.09 12.62 8.39
N VAL A 184 7.14 11.89 9.48
CA VAL A 184 6.34 10.68 9.73
C VAL A 184 5.80 10.72 11.15
N THR A 185 4.54 10.34 11.31
CA THR A 185 3.93 10.10 12.62
C THR A 185 3.56 8.62 12.74
N VAL A 186 4.09 7.94 13.74
CA VAL A 186 3.83 6.52 13.98
C VAL A 186 2.75 6.38 15.04
N GLY A 187 1.69 5.67 14.71
CA GLY A 187 0.59 5.36 15.64
C GLY A 187 1.01 4.41 16.76
N LYS A 188 0.12 4.21 17.70
CA LYS A 188 0.21 3.16 18.72
C LYS A 188 -1.07 2.33 18.71
N ILE A 189 -0.95 1.07 19.09
CA ILE A 189 -2.12 0.20 19.24
C ILE A 189 -2.92 0.66 20.47
N VAL A 190 -4.21 0.93 20.25
CA VAL A 190 -5.15 1.32 21.30
C VAL A 190 -6.40 0.48 21.15
N ASP A 191 -6.81 -0.17 22.24
CA ASP A 191 -8.12 -0.85 22.30
C ASP A 191 -9.19 0.16 22.71
N TYR A 192 -10.09 0.46 21.79
CA TYR A 192 -11.25 1.32 22.04
C TYR A 192 -12.46 0.55 22.61
N GLY A 193 -12.33 -0.75 22.85
CA GLY A 193 -13.39 -1.60 23.34
C GLY A 193 -14.54 -1.83 22.35
N LEU A 194 -14.31 -1.62 21.06
CA LEU A 194 -15.30 -1.84 20.01
C LEU A 194 -15.56 -3.33 19.83
N LYS A 195 -16.82 -3.74 19.97
CA LYS A 195 -17.26 -5.13 19.86
C LYS A 195 -17.82 -5.47 18.47
N ASP A 196 -18.19 -4.47 17.70
CA ASP A 196 -18.73 -4.65 16.35
C ASP A 196 -17.59 -4.61 15.31
N SER A 197 -17.18 -5.78 14.85
CA SER A 197 -16.12 -5.93 13.85
C SER A 197 -16.51 -5.38 12.45
N GLN A 198 -17.79 -5.10 12.23
CA GLN A 198 -18.28 -4.52 10.97
C GLN A 198 -18.22 -2.99 10.98
N ASN A 199 -17.97 -2.38 12.14
CA ASN A 199 -17.92 -0.92 12.27
C ASN A 199 -16.53 -0.37 11.89
N MET A 200 -16.15 -0.53 10.63
CA MET A 200 -14.90 0.00 10.10
C MET A 200 -14.86 1.54 10.07
N GLY A 201 -16.01 2.18 9.92
CA GLY A 201 -16.11 3.64 9.91
C GLY A 201 -15.63 4.29 11.20
N CYS A 202 -15.82 3.65 12.34
CA CYS A 202 -15.33 4.15 13.63
C CYS A 202 -13.80 4.17 13.70
N LEU A 203 -13.12 3.20 13.10
CA LEU A 203 -11.66 3.15 13.06
C LEU A 203 -11.08 4.23 12.15
N LEU A 204 -11.70 4.47 11.00
CA LEU A 204 -11.32 5.55 10.08
C LEU A 204 -11.54 6.92 10.70
N TYR A 205 -12.68 7.13 11.36
CA TYR A 205 -13.00 8.41 12.02
C TYR A 205 -11.99 8.76 13.13
N THR A 206 -11.50 7.78 13.87
CA THR A 206 -10.49 8.01 14.91
C THR A 206 -9.10 8.31 14.35
N SER A 207 -8.79 7.88 13.13
CA SER A 207 -7.55 8.28 12.44
C SER A 207 -7.64 9.69 11.84
N ASP A 208 -8.79 10.08 11.31
CA ASP A 208 -9.05 11.44 10.83
C ASP A 208 -8.97 12.47 11.96
N ALA A 209 -9.49 12.14 13.14
CA ALA A 209 -9.38 13.02 14.31
C ALA A 209 -7.92 13.25 14.77
N ALA A 210 -6.99 12.41 14.36
CA ALA A 210 -5.57 12.64 14.58
C ALA A 210 -4.98 13.65 13.60
N ASP A 211 -5.54 13.78 12.40
CA ASP A 211 -5.13 14.77 11.41
C ASP A 211 -5.61 16.18 11.75
N ASP A 212 -6.78 16.31 12.37
CA ASP A 212 -7.31 17.59 12.87
C ASP A 212 -6.45 18.23 13.97
N LEU A 213 -5.64 17.44 14.66
CA LEU A 213 -4.70 17.94 15.67
C LEU A 213 -3.37 18.45 15.07
N ILE A 214 -3.15 18.31 13.78
CA ILE A 214 -1.96 18.80 13.07
C ILE A 214 -2.24 20.14 12.38
N GLY A 215 -3.48 20.58 12.35
CA GLY A 215 -3.96 21.82 11.75
C GLY A 215 -3.81 23.07 12.63
N VAL A 216 -2.89 23.10 13.61
CA VAL A 216 -2.58 24.29 14.42
C VAL A 216 -1.08 24.57 14.41
#